data_c50dcebc8a0ab88852b2d1cbd54181f1
#
_entry.id   c50dcebc8a0ab88852b2d1cbd54181f1
#
_cell.length_a   1.000
_cell.length_b   1.000
_cell.length_c   1.000
_cell.angle_alpha   90.00
_cell.angle_beta   90.00
_cell.angle_gamma   90.00
#
_symmetry.space_group_name_H-M   'P 1'
#
loop_
_entity.id
_entity.type
_entity.pdbx_description
1 polymer ?
#
loop_
_entity_poly.entity_id
_entity_poly.type
_entity_poly.pdbx_seq_one_letter_code
_entity_poly.pdbx_strand_id
1 'polypeptide(L)'
;YNEDRSSFDDPKPLYNYFKVYFQMYKDGGVTMENIFDKYEEISERLEEVIDGYSKQLDNLIKKEESGVSLTSREKSNKRAFGINSTASSTYLKNLNAIIAKESTCENLIPLYRKNLEENKTNPVWLNRAASRMDSKDCSDDPLFVELVELLHNLNPSANSAYYLGLLNDKKGNNEEALSFYNESIELESDNIKKARISYKIATKFKNTRQYSKSREYARGALDFQPSMGRAYLLISNLYASSANNCGTSQFDKRAVYWLAAKEARKAASVDPSIRRTAVKTAESYEGRAPTKTDIFTEGNAGKVISFKCWIGLSVTVPAL
;
A
#
# COMPACT_ATOMS: atom_id res chain seq x y z
N TYR A 1 24.11 -15.44 5.88
CA TYR A 1 22.67 -15.12 5.83
C TYR A 1 21.81 -16.27 6.36
N ASN A 2 22.01 -17.48 5.88
CA ASN A 2 21.22 -18.64 6.33
C ASN A 2 21.44 -19.02 7.82
N GLU A 3 22.58 -18.66 8.40
CA GLU A 3 22.92 -18.94 9.79
C GLU A 3 22.40 -17.85 10.76
N ASP A 4 22.37 -16.60 10.32
CA ASP A 4 21.84 -15.47 11.10
C ASP A 4 21.18 -14.42 10.20
N ARG A 5 19.90 -14.64 9.94
CA ARG A 5 19.08 -13.74 9.14
C ARG A 5 18.88 -12.37 9.80
N SER A 6 18.86 -12.33 11.13
CA SER A 6 18.56 -11.10 11.88
C SER A 6 19.66 -10.04 11.82
N SER A 7 20.90 -10.47 11.57
CA SER A 7 22.06 -9.58 11.43
C SER A 7 22.12 -8.82 10.10
N PHE A 8 21.25 -9.17 9.12
CA PHE A 8 21.27 -8.55 7.79
C PHE A 8 20.24 -7.42 7.68
N ASP A 9 20.63 -6.23 8.13
CA ASP A 9 19.83 -5.00 8.04
C ASP A 9 20.18 -4.14 6.81
N ASP A 10 21.34 -4.37 6.18
CA ASP A 10 21.73 -3.68 4.95
C ASP A 10 21.04 -4.34 3.73
N PRO A 11 20.20 -3.61 2.99
CA PRO A 11 19.45 -4.15 1.85
C PRO A 11 20.34 -4.51 0.65
N LYS A 12 21.53 -3.91 0.53
CA LYS A 12 22.40 -4.13 -0.64
C LYS A 12 23.02 -5.55 -0.70
N PRO A 13 23.56 -6.12 0.38
CA PRO A 13 24.00 -7.51 0.39
C PRO A 13 22.88 -8.49 0.08
N LEU A 14 21.67 -8.31 0.63
CA LEU A 14 20.50 -9.14 0.36
C LEU A 14 20.12 -9.13 -1.12
N TYR A 15 20.06 -7.95 -1.71
CA TYR A 15 19.79 -7.80 -3.14
C TYR A 15 20.87 -8.46 -4.01
N ASN A 16 22.15 -8.28 -3.68
CA ASN A 16 23.26 -8.89 -4.43
C ASN A 16 23.24 -10.42 -4.31
N TYR A 17 22.92 -10.95 -3.13
CA TYR A 17 22.78 -12.39 -2.92
C TYR A 17 21.67 -12.95 -3.81
N PHE A 18 20.50 -12.31 -3.87
CA PHE A 18 19.43 -12.73 -4.77
C PHE A 18 19.83 -12.67 -6.25
N LYS A 19 20.56 -11.64 -6.67
CA LYS A 19 21.05 -11.55 -8.07
C LYS A 19 21.93 -12.75 -8.46
N VAL A 20 22.84 -13.13 -7.57
CA VAL A 20 23.70 -14.31 -7.82
C VAL A 20 22.84 -15.57 -7.87
N TYR A 21 21.91 -15.73 -6.95
CA TYR A 21 21.01 -16.89 -6.92
C TYR A 21 20.10 -16.96 -8.15
N PHE A 22 19.61 -15.81 -8.63
CA PHE A 22 18.85 -15.70 -9.88
C PHE A 22 19.70 -16.05 -11.11
N GLN A 23 21.00 -15.69 -11.12
CA GLN A 23 21.90 -16.11 -12.20
C GLN A 23 22.09 -17.63 -12.19
N MET A 24 22.24 -18.26 -11.03
CA MET A 24 22.30 -19.73 -10.93
C MET A 24 21.04 -20.40 -11.50
N TYR A 25 19.85 -19.80 -11.30
CA TYR A 25 18.62 -20.26 -11.94
C TYR A 25 18.71 -20.15 -13.48
N LYS A 26 19.17 -19.03 -14.01
CA LYS A 26 19.34 -18.84 -15.46
C LYS A 26 20.34 -19.83 -16.08
N ASP A 27 21.33 -20.24 -15.32
CA ASP A 27 22.35 -21.22 -15.72
C ASP A 27 21.90 -22.69 -15.50
N GLY A 28 20.64 -22.88 -15.00
CA GLY A 28 20.07 -24.21 -14.76
C GLY A 28 20.55 -24.91 -13.48
N GLY A 29 21.23 -24.20 -12.59
CA GLY A 29 21.74 -24.72 -11.31
C GLY A 29 20.72 -24.82 -10.18
N VAL A 30 19.59 -24.09 -10.27
CA VAL A 30 18.49 -24.15 -9.31
C VAL A 30 17.14 -24.12 -10.02
N THR A 31 16.11 -24.61 -9.37
CA THR A 31 14.76 -24.67 -9.93
C THR A 31 14.00 -23.36 -9.82
N MET A 32 12.89 -23.22 -10.56
CA MET A 32 11.97 -22.09 -10.44
C MET A 32 11.36 -22.01 -9.03
N GLU A 33 11.07 -23.12 -8.40
CA GLU A 33 10.57 -23.17 -7.03
C GLU A 33 11.60 -22.59 -6.05
N ASN A 34 12.86 -23.03 -6.14
CA ASN A 34 13.93 -22.52 -5.30
C ASN A 34 14.13 -21.00 -5.44
N ILE A 35 13.99 -20.46 -6.67
CA ILE A 35 14.14 -19.02 -6.87
C ILE A 35 12.98 -18.24 -6.24
N PHE A 36 11.77 -18.78 -6.27
CA PHE A 36 10.62 -18.16 -5.62
C PHE A 36 10.73 -18.20 -4.10
N ASP A 37 11.16 -19.32 -3.51
CA ASP A 37 11.38 -19.41 -2.06
C ASP A 37 12.45 -18.42 -1.58
N LYS A 38 13.55 -18.33 -2.32
CA LYS A 38 14.63 -17.39 -1.99
C LYS A 38 14.18 -15.93 -2.16
N TYR A 39 13.36 -15.65 -3.17
CA TYR A 39 12.77 -14.33 -3.35
C TYR A 39 11.88 -13.95 -2.15
N GLU A 40 10.98 -14.84 -1.71
CA GLU A 40 10.12 -14.56 -0.54
C GLU A 40 10.93 -14.34 0.73
N GLU A 41 11.91 -15.21 0.99
CA GLU A 41 12.76 -15.10 2.17
C GLU A 41 13.47 -13.74 2.25
N ILE A 42 14.02 -13.26 1.13
CA ILE A 42 14.72 -11.98 1.08
C ILE A 42 13.75 -10.81 1.09
N SER A 43 12.61 -10.92 0.41
CA SER A 43 11.57 -9.89 0.40
C SER A 43 10.99 -9.67 1.78
N GLU A 44 10.64 -10.75 2.51
CA GLU A 44 10.17 -10.70 3.90
C GLU A 44 11.19 -9.99 4.80
N ARG A 45 12.50 -10.30 4.65
CA ARG A 45 13.53 -9.62 5.45
C ARG A 45 13.64 -8.13 5.14
N LEU A 46 13.59 -7.74 3.86
CA LEU A 46 13.58 -6.33 3.47
C LEU A 46 12.34 -5.59 4.00
N GLU A 47 11.19 -6.26 4.01
CA GLU A 47 9.97 -5.71 4.60
C GLU A 47 10.08 -5.53 6.12
N GLU A 48 10.65 -6.48 6.86
CA GLU A 48 10.92 -6.36 8.30
C GLU A 48 11.79 -5.13 8.61
N VAL A 49 12.84 -4.90 7.81
CA VAL A 49 13.73 -3.73 7.96
C VAL A 49 12.96 -2.43 7.70
N ILE A 50 12.15 -2.38 6.64
CA ILE A 50 11.29 -1.23 6.32
C ILE A 50 10.31 -0.96 7.45
N ASP A 51 9.70 -2.01 8.02
CA ASP A 51 8.74 -1.91 9.13
C ASP A 51 9.40 -1.38 10.40
N GLY A 52 10.62 -1.80 10.69
CA GLY A 52 11.41 -1.26 11.80
C GLY A 52 11.60 0.26 11.70
N TYR A 53 11.98 0.76 10.53
CA TYR A 53 12.10 2.20 10.28
C TYR A 53 10.73 2.91 10.31
N SER A 54 9.69 2.30 9.78
CA SER A 54 8.32 2.85 9.80
C SER A 54 7.81 3.04 11.22
N LYS A 55 7.98 2.07 12.10
CA LYS A 55 7.61 2.18 13.53
C LYS A 55 8.30 3.35 14.22
N GLN A 56 9.58 3.55 13.94
CA GLN A 56 10.34 4.66 14.50
C GLN A 56 9.87 6.02 13.96
N LEU A 57 9.55 6.09 12.67
CA LEU A 57 8.96 7.29 12.04
C LEU A 57 7.59 7.62 12.62
N ASP A 58 6.72 6.63 12.79
CA ASP A 58 5.38 6.82 13.35
C ASP A 58 5.42 7.39 14.78
N ASN A 59 6.35 6.92 15.61
CA ASN A 59 6.55 7.47 16.96
C ASN A 59 6.91 8.95 16.93
N LEU A 60 7.78 9.36 16.01
CA LEU A 60 8.18 10.77 15.87
C LEU A 60 7.05 11.63 15.28
N ILE A 61 6.28 11.10 14.33
CA ILE A 61 5.11 11.80 13.74
C ILE A 61 4.03 11.99 14.81
N LYS A 62 3.69 10.96 15.58
CA LYS A 62 2.71 11.04 16.67
C LYS A 62 3.11 12.09 17.72
N LYS A 63 4.41 12.15 18.04
CA LYS A 63 4.96 13.17 18.96
C LYS A 63 4.75 14.59 18.40
N GLU A 64 5.02 14.83 17.10
CA GLU A 64 4.77 16.14 16.48
C GLU A 64 3.28 16.47 16.43
N GLU A 65 2.41 15.52 16.12
CA GLU A 65 0.96 15.70 16.03
C GLU A 65 0.33 15.98 17.41
N SER A 66 0.95 15.50 18.50
CA SER A 66 0.56 15.88 19.88
C SER A 66 1.02 17.29 20.30
N GLY A 67 1.62 18.07 19.39
CA GLY A 67 2.09 19.42 19.64
C GLY A 67 3.48 19.50 20.30
N VAL A 68 4.18 18.37 20.48
CA VAL A 68 5.52 18.33 21.07
C VAL A 68 6.59 18.49 19.99
N SER A 69 7.41 19.53 20.11
CA SER A 69 8.51 19.77 19.17
C SER A 69 9.58 18.70 19.28
N LEU A 70 10.06 18.20 18.14
CA LEU A 70 11.20 17.28 18.09
C LEU A 70 12.52 17.98 18.44
N THR A 71 13.35 17.32 19.23
CA THR A 71 14.74 17.72 19.49
C THR A 71 15.57 17.65 18.20
N SER A 72 16.74 18.28 18.19
CA SER A 72 17.68 18.23 17.06
C SER A 72 18.09 16.80 16.70
N ARG A 73 18.29 15.93 17.70
CA ARG A 73 18.60 14.52 17.53
C ARG A 73 17.43 13.75 16.89
N GLU A 74 16.20 13.98 17.35
CA GLU A 74 15.00 13.35 16.80
C GLU A 74 14.73 13.79 15.36
N LYS A 75 14.98 15.05 15.02
CA LYS A 75 14.91 15.55 13.63
C LYS A 75 15.92 14.85 12.74
N SER A 76 17.16 14.68 13.22
CA SER A 76 18.20 13.92 12.50
C SER A 76 17.81 12.46 12.31
N ASN A 77 17.33 11.80 13.36
CA ASN A 77 16.86 10.41 13.33
C ASN A 77 15.67 10.25 12.35
N LYS A 78 14.69 11.16 12.39
CA LYS A 78 13.54 11.15 11.44
C LYS A 78 14.02 11.17 10.00
N ARG A 79 15.06 11.99 9.71
CA ARG A 79 15.67 12.04 8.38
C ARG A 79 16.41 10.74 8.02
N ALA A 80 17.21 10.19 8.95
CA ALA A 80 17.97 8.95 8.74
C ALA A 80 17.02 7.75 8.50
N PHE A 81 15.96 7.60 9.31
CA PHE A 81 14.98 6.54 9.14
C PHE A 81 14.27 6.63 7.77
N GLY A 82 13.94 7.85 7.35
CA GLY A 82 13.36 8.07 6.01
C GLY A 82 14.30 7.68 4.87
N ILE A 83 15.60 7.99 4.98
CA ILE A 83 16.61 7.62 3.98
C ILE A 83 16.76 6.09 3.94
N ASN A 84 16.90 5.43 5.07
CA ASN A 84 17.11 3.99 5.17
C ASN A 84 15.88 3.21 4.68
N SER A 85 14.67 3.63 5.08
CA SER A 85 13.42 3.06 4.58
C SER A 85 13.30 3.20 3.06
N THR A 86 13.68 4.36 2.51
CA THR A 86 13.68 4.62 1.05
C THR A 86 14.68 3.70 0.33
N ALA A 87 15.87 3.54 0.87
CA ALA A 87 16.88 2.64 0.30
C ALA A 87 16.39 1.19 0.28
N SER A 88 15.88 0.67 1.41
CA SER A 88 15.34 -0.68 1.52
C SER A 88 14.16 -0.91 0.56
N SER A 89 13.23 0.04 0.47
CA SER A 89 12.10 0.00 -0.47
C SER A 89 12.56 -0.01 -1.93
N THR A 90 13.65 0.68 -2.26
CA THR A 90 14.23 0.69 -3.61
C THR A 90 14.82 -0.67 -3.95
N TYR A 91 15.54 -1.31 -3.02
CA TYR A 91 16.07 -2.66 -3.25
C TYR A 91 14.96 -3.71 -3.37
N LEU A 92 13.91 -3.62 -2.55
CA LEU A 92 12.72 -4.49 -2.68
C LEU A 92 12.06 -4.32 -4.05
N LYS A 93 11.91 -3.09 -4.53
CA LYS A 93 11.39 -2.82 -5.88
C LYS A 93 12.27 -3.43 -6.98
N ASN A 94 13.58 -3.31 -6.85
CA ASN A 94 14.53 -3.87 -7.80
C ASN A 94 14.52 -5.41 -7.78
N LEU A 95 14.37 -6.03 -6.60
CA LEU A 95 14.17 -7.46 -6.43
C LEU A 95 12.91 -7.93 -7.17
N ASN A 96 11.80 -7.23 -6.99
CA ASN A 96 10.55 -7.48 -7.69
C ASN A 96 10.70 -7.41 -9.22
N ALA A 97 11.51 -6.46 -9.72
CA ALA A 97 11.77 -6.32 -11.14
C ALA A 97 12.58 -7.48 -11.72
N ILE A 98 13.51 -8.07 -10.95
CA ILE A 98 14.28 -9.25 -11.39
C ILE A 98 13.35 -10.45 -11.59
N ILE A 99 12.47 -10.74 -10.62
CA ILE A 99 11.59 -11.91 -10.66
C ILE A 99 10.34 -11.73 -11.54
N ALA A 100 10.04 -10.49 -11.97
CA ALA A 100 8.78 -10.16 -12.64
C ALA A 100 8.50 -11.00 -13.89
N LYS A 101 9.53 -11.31 -14.66
CA LYS A 101 9.42 -12.11 -15.91
C LYS A 101 9.09 -13.58 -15.65
N GLU A 102 9.49 -14.10 -14.51
CA GLU A 102 9.23 -15.48 -14.11
C GLU A 102 7.89 -15.61 -13.35
N SER A 103 7.45 -14.54 -12.70
CA SER A 103 6.21 -14.49 -11.89
C SER A 103 5.00 -14.13 -12.77
N THR A 104 4.67 -14.96 -13.75
CA THR A 104 3.46 -14.83 -14.59
C THR A 104 2.46 -15.93 -14.23
N CYS A 105 1.18 -15.74 -14.54
CA CYS A 105 0.15 -16.76 -14.28
C CYS A 105 0.47 -18.07 -15.02
N GLU A 106 1.03 -17.97 -16.24
CA GLU A 106 1.43 -19.13 -17.03
C GLU A 106 2.51 -20.00 -16.35
N ASN A 107 3.40 -19.37 -15.57
CA ASN A 107 4.45 -20.07 -14.83
C ASN A 107 3.98 -20.50 -13.44
N LEU A 108 3.24 -19.64 -12.73
CA LEU A 108 2.85 -19.85 -11.34
C LEU A 108 1.78 -20.94 -11.19
N ILE A 109 0.75 -20.92 -12.05
CA ILE A 109 -0.37 -21.85 -11.93
C ILE A 109 0.08 -23.32 -12.11
N PRO A 110 0.83 -23.69 -13.17
CA PRO A 110 1.32 -25.06 -13.30
C PRO A 110 2.27 -25.48 -12.17
N LEU A 111 3.15 -24.56 -11.74
CA LEU A 111 4.09 -24.82 -10.65
C LEU A 111 3.36 -25.16 -9.35
N TYR A 112 2.41 -24.30 -8.92
CA TYR A 112 1.68 -24.51 -7.69
C TYR A 112 0.72 -25.72 -7.78
N ARG A 113 0.08 -25.94 -8.91
CA ARG A 113 -0.77 -27.11 -9.11
C ARG A 113 0.01 -28.41 -9.00
N LYS A 114 1.23 -28.48 -9.55
CA LYS A 114 2.11 -29.63 -9.43
C LYS A 114 2.50 -29.94 -7.99
N ASN A 115 2.75 -28.90 -7.20
CA ASN A 115 3.31 -29.06 -5.85
C ASN A 115 2.23 -29.01 -4.75
N LEU A 116 0.94 -28.84 -5.09
CA LEU A 116 -0.15 -28.66 -4.15
C LEU A 116 -0.32 -29.87 -3.24
N GLU A 117 -0.36 -31.09 -3.78
CA GLU A 117 -0.60 -32.30 -3.00
C GLU A 117 0.45 -32.53 -1.90
N GLU A 118 1.71 -32.21 -2.18
CA GLU A 118 2.79 -32.32 -1.20
C GLU A 118 2.76 -31.22 -0.14
N ASN A 119 2.14 -30.07 -0.46
CA ASN A 119 2.14 -28.87 0.37
C ASN A 119 0.77 -28.48 0.94
N LYS A 120 -0.28 -29.26 0.71
CA LYS A 120 -1.65 -28.95 1.16
C LYS A 120 -1.84 -28.85 2.68
N THR A 121 -0.88 -29.33 3.47
CA THR A 121 -0.83 -29.21 4.92
C THR A 121 0.20 -28.20 5.43
N ASN A 122 0.85 -27.46 4.52
CA ASN A 122 1.87 -26.48 4.85
C ASN A 122 1.30 -25.05 4.73
N PRO A 123 0.88 -24.41 5.85
CA PRO A 123 0.24 -23.11 5.79
C PRO A 123 1.18 -22.00 5.29
N VAL A 124 2.49 -22.12 5.47
CA VAL A 124 3.47 -21.14 4.97
C VAL A 124 3.52 -21.18 3.46
N TRP A 125 3.61 -22.37 2.88
CA TRP A 125 3.63 -22.54 1.42
C TRP A 125 2.31 -22.08 0.79
N LEU A 126 1.16 -22.50 1.35
CA LEU A 126 -0.17 -22.09 0.89
C LEU A 126 -0.33 -20.56 0.90
N ASN A 127 0.11 -19.91 1.99
CA ASN A 127 0.06 -18.45 2.10
C ASN A 127 0.94 -17.75 1.05
N ARG A 128 2.16 -18.23 0.82
CA ARG A 128 3.06 -17.68 -0.20
C ARG A 128 2.51 -17.86 -1.61
N ALA A 129 1.96 -19.04 -1.91
CA ALA A 129 1.35 -19.32 -3.21
C ALA A 129 0.14 -18.40 -3.46
N ALA A 130 -0.79 -18.31 -2.52
CA ALA A 130 -1.97 -17.43 -2.62
C ALA A 130 -1.56 -15.95 -2.73
N SER A 131 -0.61 -15.50 -1.91
CA SER A 131 -0.10 -14.13 -1.95
C SER A 131 0.51 -13.76 -3.30
N ARG A 132 1.26 -14.66 -3.90
CA ARG A 132 1.88 -14.43 -5.20
C ARG A 132 0.85 -14.43 -6.31
N MET A 133 -0.11 -15.36 -6.29
CA MET A 133 -1.21 -15.38 -7.25
C MET A 133 -2.05 -14.08 -7.18
N ASP A 134 -2.39 -13.60 -5.99
CA ASP A 134 -3.08 -12.30 -5.80
C ASP A 134 -2.24 -11.13 -6.35
N SER A 135 -0.96 -11.08 -6.01
CA SER A 135 -0.06 -9.99 -6.44
C SER A 135 0.19 -9.90 -7.95
N LYS A 136 -0.10 -10.97 -8.68
CA LYS A 136 0.07 -11.11 -10.13
C LYS A 136 -1.26 -11.20 -10.89
N ASP A 137 -2.36 -10.86 -10.22
CA ASP A 137 -3.71 -10.91 -10.80
C ASP A 137 -4.11 -12.30 -11.34
N CYS A 138 -3.54 -13.40 -10.75
CA CYS A 138 -3.87 -14.78 -11.10
C CYS A 138 -5.04 -15.34 -10.27
N SER A 139 -5.72 -14.53 -9.51
CA SER A 139 -6.76 -14.92 -8.55
C SER A 139 -8.11 -15.27 -9.21
N ASP A 140 -8.17 -15.30 -10.55
CA ASP A 140 -9.32 -15.84 -11.30
C ASP A 140 -9.22 -17.35 -11.55
N ASP A 141 -8.03 -17.94 -11.41
CA ASP A 141 -7.84 -19.38 -11.55
C ASP A 141 -8.44 -20.16 -10.38
N PRO A 142 -9.13 -21.29 -10.61
CA PRO A 142 -9.70 -22.14 -9.54
C PRO A 142 -8.67 -22.57 -8.50
N LEU A 143 -7.39 -22.69 -8.86
CA LEU A 143 -6.33 -23.00 -7.91
C LEU A 143 -6.23 -21.98 -6.78
N PHE A 144 -6.48 -20.70 -7.07
CA PHE A 144 -6.46 -19.68 -6.02
C PHE A 144 -7.54 -19.92 -4.97
N VAL A 145 -8.74 -20.30 -5.37
CA VAL A 145 -9.83 -20.65 -4.45
C VAL A 145 -9.40 -21.82 -3.56
N GLU A 146 -8.86 -22.89 -4.18
CA GLU A 146 -8.41 -24.10 -3.47
C GLU A 146 -7.30 -23.79 -2.46
N LEU A 147 -6.29 -23.00 -2.84
CA LEU A 147 -5.21 -22.55 -1.96
C LEU A 147 -5.74 -21.76 -0.74
N VAL A 148 -6.68 -20.84 -0.98
CA VAL A 148 -7.27 -20.00 0.06
C VAL A 148 -8.13 -20.81 1.03
N GLU A 149 -8.95 -21.72 0.53
CA GLU A 149 -9.80 -22.59 1.36
C GLU A 149 -8.95 -23.53 2.23
N LEU A 150 -7.93 -24.17 1.65
CA LEU A 150 -6.98 -24.99 2.40
C LEU A 150 -6.26 -24.18 3.48
N LEU A 151 -5.75 -22.99 3.11
CA LEU A 151 -5.03 -22.13 4.03
C LEU A 151 -5.91 -21.72 5.21
N HIS A 152 -7.14 -21.26 4.94
CA HIS A 152 -8.03 -20.78 5.98
C HIS A 152 -8.50 -21.92 6.90
N ASN A 153 -8.78 -23.10 6.35
CA ASN A 153 -9.17 -24.27 7.13
C ASN A 153 -8.05 -24.79 8.04
N LEU A 154 -6.79 -24.70 7.60
CA LEU A 154 -5.63 -25.13 8.40
C LEU A 154 -5.24 -24.10 9.45
N ASN A 155 -5.25 -22.83 9.09
CA ASN A 155 -4.75 -21.75 9.92
C ASN A 155 -5.43 -20.42 9.56
N PRO A 156 -6.62 -20.15 10.14
CA PRO A 156 -7.27 -18.85 9.99
C PRO A 156 -6.30 -17.71 10.34
N SER A 157 -6.09 -16.82 9.42
CA SER A 157 -5.09 -15.75 9.54
C SER A 157 -5.54 -14.49 8.83
N ALA A 158 -4.89 -13.38 9.13
CA ALA A 158 -5.15 -12.10 8.48
C ALA A 158 -5.11 -12.21 6.94
N ASN A 159 -4.15 -12.95 6.40
CA ASN A 159 -4.04 -13.13 4.95
C ASN A 159 -5.14 -14.03 4.40
N SER A 160 -5.46 -15.18 5.05
CA SER A 160 -6.50 -16.06 4.57
C SER A 160 -7.88 -15.41 4.61
N ALA A 161 -8.19 -14.64 5.65
CA ALA A 161 -9.42 -13.85 5.73
C ALA A 161 -9.45 -12.75 4.62
N TYR A 162 -8.34 -12.05 4.38
CA TYR A 162 -8.24 -11.09 3.27
C TYR A 162 -8.55 -11.74 1.91
N TYR A 163 -8.01 -12.93 1.64
CA TYR A 163 -8.26 -13.63 0.36
C TYR A 163 -9.70 -14.13 0.25
N LEU A 164 -10.33 -14.58 1.35
CA LEU A 164 -11.77 -14.90 1.36
C LEU A 164 -12.62 -13.66 1.07
N GLY A 165 -12.23 -12.50 1.61
CA GLY A 165 -12.84 -11.22 1.27
C GLY A 165 -12.76 -10.92 -0.24
N LEU A 166 -11.59 -11.14 -0.86
CA LEU A 166 -11.42 -10.97 -2.31
C LEU A 166 -12.31 -11.92 -3.12
N LEU A 167 -12.40 -13.18 -2.72
CA LEU A 167 -13.22 -14.19 -3.41
C LEU A 167 -14.71 -13.84 -3.33
N ASN A 168 -15.18 -13.36 -2.17
CA ASN A 168 -16.56 -12.93 -1.99
C ASN A 168 -16.88 -11.64 -2.76
N ASP A 169 -15.96 -10.66 -2.77
CA ASP A 169 -16.10 -9.43 -3.57
C ASP A 169 -16.25 -9.74 -5.07
N LYS A 170 -15.45 -10.69 -5.61
CA LYS A 170 -15.57 -11.15 -7.00
C LYS A 170 -16.90 -11.85 -7.31
N LYS A 171 -17.45 -12.57 -6.34
CA LYS A 171 -18.76 -13.23 -6.45
C LYS A 171 -19.94 -12.24 -6.30
N GLY A 172 -19.67 -10.98 -5.91
CA GLY A 172 -20.68 -9.96 -5.62
C GLY A 172 -21.31 -10.07 -4.23
N ASN A 173 -20.78 -10.93 -3.37
CA ASN A 173 -21.20 -11.11 -1.97
C ASN A 173 -20.60 -10.00 -1.10
N ASN A 174 -21.13 -8.78 -1.23
CA ASN A 174 -20.50 -7.59 -0.66
C ASN A 174 -20.47 -7.57 0.88
N GLU A 175 -21.46 -8.16 1.55
CA GLU A 175 -21.52 -8.20 3.01
C GLU A 175 -20.50 -9.18 3.58
N GLU A 176 -20.42 -10.37 3.03
CA GLU A 176 -19.46 -11.39 3.40
C GLU A 176 -18.02 -10.92 3.09
N ALA A 177 -17.82 -10.24 1.95
CA ALA A 177 -16.53 -9.67 1.61
C ALA A 177 -16.07 -8.64 2.66
N LEU A 178 -16.97 -7.74 3.10
CA LEU A 178 -16.68 -6.77 4.16
C LEU A 178 -16.39 -7.45 5.50
N SER A 179 -17.17 -8.50 5.86
CA SER A 179 -16.95 -9.27 7.07
C SER A 179 -15.53 -9.87 7.10
N PHE A 180 -15.11 -10.54 6.02
CA PHE A 180 -13.77 -11.12 5.91
C PHE A 180 -12.65 -10.06 5.85
N TYR A 181 -12.88 -8.91 5.24
CA TYR A 181 -11.89 -7.82 5.26
C TYR A 181 -11.70 -7.26 6.67
N ASN A 182 -12.77 -7.11 7.45
CA ASN A 182 -12.67 -6.66 8.83
C ASN A 182 -12.00 -7.72 9.72
N GLU A 183 -12.38 -8.98 9.58
CA GLU A 183 -11.74 -10.12 10.25
C GLU A 183 -10.23 -10.14 9.97
N SER A 184 -9.82 -9.90 8.72
CA SER A 184 -8.40 -9.82 8.34
C SER A 184 -7.65 -8.74 9.13
N ILE A 185 -8.26 -7.59 9.35
CA ILE A 185 -7.65 -6.51 10.15
C ILE A 185 -7.62 -6.87 11.64
N GLU A 186 -8.65 -7.52 12.15
CA GLU A 186 -8.75 -7.94 13.56
C GLU A 186 -7.76 -9.04 13.93
N LEU A 187 -7.58 -10.03 13.05
CA LEU A 187 -6.65 -11.14 13.24
C LEU A 187 -5.17 -10.72 13.18
N GLU A 188 -4.85 -9.56 12.60
CA GLU A 188 -3.46 -9.06 12.58
C GLU A 188 -3.17 -8.31 13.89
N SER A 189 -2.02 -8.56 14.50
CA SER A 189 -1.59 -7.88 15.72
C SER A 189 -0.66 -6.69 15.48
N ASP A 190 0.09 -6.72 14.38
CA ASP A 190 1.08 -5.68 14.03
C ASP A 190 0.41 -4.51 13.30
N ASN A 191 0.52 -3.30 13.86
CA ASN A 191 -0.11 -2.11 13.26
C ASN A 191 0.37 -1.80 11.83
N ILE A 192 1.64 -2.04 11.51
CA ILE A 192 2.14 -1.80 10.15
C ILE A 192 1.51 -2.78 9.16
N LYS A 193 1.33 -4.04 9.58
CA LYS A 193 0.64 -5.05 8.77
C LYS A 193 -0.86 -4.75 8.67
N LYS A 194 -1.54 -4.33 9.77
CA LYS A 194 -2.92 -3.82 9.73
C LYS A 194 -3.08 -2.69 8.70
N ALA A 195 -2.16 -1.72 8.73
CA ALA A 195 -2.17 -0.62 7.77
C ALA A 195 -2.01 -1.11 6.32
N ARG A 196 -1.15 -2.09 6.09
CA ARG A 196 -0.99 -2.69 4.75
C ARG A 196 -2.23 -3.39 4.25
N ILE A 197 -2.90 -4.17 5.12
CA ILE A 197 -4.16 -4.85 4.79
C ILE A 197 -5.23 -3.81 4.46
N SER A 198 -5.44 -2.83 5.34
CA SER A 198 -6.41 -1.75 5.13
C SER A 198 -6.14 -0.99 3.82
N TYR A 199 -4.88 -0.71 3.51
CA TYR A 199 -4.49 -0.07 2.25
C TYR A 199 -4.76 -0.94 1.01
N LYS A 200 -4.53 -2.27 1.09
CA LYS A 200 -4.89 -3.20 0.01
C LYS A 200 -6.39 -3.18 -0.26
N ILE A 201 -7.19 -3.25 0.80
CA ILE A 201 -8.67 -3.17 0.72
C ILE A 201 -9.10 -1.83 0.11
N ALA A 202 -8.52 -0.72 0.59
CA ALA A 202 -8.78 0.62 0.03
C ALA A 202 -8.50 0.70 -1.48
N THR A 203 -7.40 0.09 -1.93
CA THR A 203 -7.04 0.05 -3.34
C THR A 203 -8.03 -0.77 -4.15
N LYS A 204 -8.53 -1.88 -3.61
CA LYS A 204 -9.57 -2.69 -4.24
C LYS A 204 -10.84 -1.88 -4.45
N PHE A 205 -11.36 -1.21 -3.40
CA PHE A 205 -12.54 -0.34 -3.51
C PHE A 205 -12.34 0.84 -4.47
N LYS A 206 -11.12 1.39 -4.57
CA LYS A 206 -10.81 2.39 -5.59
C LYS A 206 -11.02 1.83 -7.01
N ASN A 207 -10.50 0.63 -7.28
CA ASN A 207 -10.57 0.01 -8.60
C ASN A 207 -12.01 -0.31 -9.02
N THR A 208 -12.89 -0.62 -8.06
CA THR A 208 -14.32 -0.81 -8.28
C THR A 208 -15.14 0.49 -8.15
N ARG A 209 -14.49 1.66 -8.08
CA ARG A 209 -15.10 2.99 -7.97
C ARG A 209 -15.96 3.21 -6.71
N GLN A 210 -15.81 2.39 -5.70
CA GLN A 210 -16.45 2.56 -4.38
C GLN A 210 -15.64 3.54 -3.52
N TYR A 211 -15.58 4.80 -3.91
CA TYR A 211 -14.65 5.81 -3.39
C TYR A 211 -14.85 6.12 -1.90
N SER A 212 -16.09 6.07 -1.40
CA SER A 212 -16.36 6.25 0.02
C SER A 212 -15.69 5.18 0.88
N LYS A 213 -15.89 3.90 0.52
CA LYS A 213 -15.25 2.76 1.21
C LYS A 213 -13.73 2.80 1.04
N SER A 214 -13.26 3.13 -0.17
CA SER A 214 -11.81 3.28 -0.41
C SER A 214 -11.17 4.30 0.52
N ARG A 215 -11.81 5.48 0.72
CA ARG A 215 -11.34 6.49 1.66
C ARG A 215 -11.38 6.01 3.12
N GLU A 216 -12.45 5.33 3.50
CA GLU A 216 -12.62 4.79 4.85
C GLU A 216 -11.47 3.84 5.22
N TYR A 217 -11.20 2.83 4.40
CA TYR A 217 -10.09 1.91 4.62
C TYR A 217 -8.72 2.58 4.48
N ALA A 218 -8.57 3.60 3.62
CA ALA A 218 -7.33 4.37 3.52
C ALA A 218 -7.08 5.20 4.78
N ARG A 219 -8.13 5.78 5.40
CA ARG A 219 -8.03 6.46 6.71
C ARG A 219 -7.73 5.45 7.82
N GLY A 220 -8.40 4.30 7.86
CA GLY A 220 -8.06 3.22 8.79
C GLY A 220 -6.59 2.77 8.69
N ALA A 221 -6.03 2.72 7.47
CA ALA A 221 -4.60 2.47 7.30
C ALA A 221 -3.73 3.55 7.96
N LEU A 222 -4.15 4.83 7.91
CA LEU A 222 -3.44 5.95 8.53
C LEU A 222 -3.57 5.98 10.05
N ASP A 223 -4.68 5.47 10.61
CA ASP A 223 -4.85 5.33 12.05
C ASP A 223 -3.84 4.32 12.63
N PHE A 224 -3.54 3.26 11.88
CA PHE A 224 -2.51 2.28 12.25
C PHE A 224 -1.10 2.78 11.94
N GLN A 225 -0.88 3.41 10.78
CA GLN A 225 0.43 3.88 10.31
C GLN A 225 0.34 5.31 9.75
N PRO A 226 0.48 6.35 10.60
CA PRO A 226 0.45 7.75 10.16
C PRO A 226 1.51 8.13 9.12
N SER A 227 2.63 7.40 9.06
CA SER A 227 3.69 7.61 8.07
C SER A 227 3.39 7.02 6.68
N MET A 228 2.27 6.31 6.48
CA MET A 228 1.94 5.68 5.20
C MET A 228 1.54 6.73 4.14
N GLY A 229 2.51 7.40 3.54
CA GLY A 229 2.28 8.44 2.54
C GLY A 229 1.45 7.98 1.33
N ARG A 230 1.57 6.71 0.93
CA ARG A 230 0.77 6.14 -0.16
C ARG A 230 -0.74 6.15 0.13
N ALA A 231 -1.18 6.05 1.39
CA ALA A 231 -2.58 6.13 1.74
C ALA A 231 -3.11 7.56 1.58
N TYR A 232 -2.33 8.59 1.96
CA TYR A 232 -2.66 9.99 1.66
C TYR A 232 -2.72 10.24 0.15
N LEU A 233 -1.78 9.71 -0.65
CA LEU A 233 -1.84 9.83 -2.12
C LEU A 233 -3.05 9.13 -2.72
N LEU A 234 -3.46 7.99 -2.16
CA LEU A 234 -4.69 7.32 -2.57
C LEU A 234 -5.89 8.24 -2.35
N ILE A 235 -6.05 8.80 -1.14
CA ILE A 235 -7.14 9.73 -0.82
C ILE A 235 -7.09 10.98 -1.72
N SER A 236 -5.92 11.53 -1.94
CA SER A 236 -5.68 12.64 -2.87
C SER A 236 -6.22 12.34 -4.28
N ASN A 237 -5.89 11.15 -4.80
CA ASN A 237 -6.35 10.71 -6.12
C ASN A 237 -7.87 10.46 -6.15
N LEU A 238 -8.48 9.94 -5.08
CA LEU A 238 -9.94 9.77 -4.98
C LEU A 238 -10.65 11.12 -5.10
N TYR A 239 -10.18 12.14 -4.39
CA TYR A 239 -10.75 13.49 -4.47
C TYR A 239 -10.60 14.07 -5.88
N ALA A 240 -9.39 14.05 -6.44
CA ALA A 240 -9.13 14.56 -7.78
C ALA A 240 -10.00 13.88 -8.86
N SER A 241 -10.17 12.55 -8.76
CA SER A 241 -11.03 11.78 -9.67
C SER A 241 -12.51 12.12 -9.55
N SER A 242 -12.93 12.73 -8.45
CA SER A 242 -14.33 13.09 -8.17
C SER A 242 -14.66 14.56 -8.45
N ALA A 243 -13.69 15.35 -8.88
CA ALA A 243 -13.85 16.79 -9.07
C ALA A 243 -15.08 17.15 -9.93
N ASN A 244 -15.29 16.44 -11.05
CA ASN A 244 -16.41 16.71 -11.95
C ASN A 244 -17.79 16.38 -11.35
N ASN A 245 -17.85 15.51 -10.34
CA ASN A 245 -19.08 15.02 -9.73
C ASN A 245 -19.38 15.67 -8.38
N CYS A 246 -18.46 16.47 -7.84
CA CYS A 246 -18.55 16.98 -6.48
C CYS A 246 -18.73 18.49 -6.36
N GLY A 247 -18.71 19.23 -7.46
CA GLY A 247 -18.99 20.66 -7.51
C GLY A 247 -20.25 20.99 -8.28
N THR A 248 -20.94 22.07 -7.90
CA THR A 248 -22.11 22.57 -8.60
C THR A 248 -21.74 23.52 -9.72
N SER A 249 -20.78 24.38 -9.50
CA SER A 249 -20.21 25.29 -10.52
C SER A 249 -18.86 24.75 -11.03
N GLN A 250 -18.35 25.34 -12.11
CA GLN A 250 -17.03 25.03 -12.61
C GLN A 250 -15.94 25.41 -11.60
N PHE A 251 -16.16 26.50 -10.84
CA PHE A 251 -15.28 26.91 -9.75
C PHE A 251 -15.27 25.83 -8.65
N ASP A 252 -16.43 25.37 -8.20
CA ASP A 252 -16.53 24.35 -7.15
C ASP A 252 -15.87 23.03 -7.57
N LYS A 253 -16.06 22.61 -8.82
CA LYS A 253 -15.40 21.40 -9.36
C LYS A 253 -13.89 21.52 -9.28
N ARG A 254 -13.34 22.69 -9.61
CA ARG A 254 -11.91 22.96 -9.50
C ARG A 254 -11.45 23.12 -8.05
N ALA A 255 -12.30 23.60 -7.15
CA ALA A 255 -11.99 23.75 -5.72
C ALA A 255 -11.72 22.40 -5.02
N VAL A 256 -12.24 21.27 -5.56
CA VAL A 256 -11.92 19.91 -5.08
C VAL A 256 -10.42 19.62 -5.15
N TYR A 257 -9.71 20.21 -6.10
CA TYR A 257 -8.26 20.00 -6.24
C TYR A 257 -7.45 20.58 -5.07
N TRP A 258 -7.97 21.57 -4.31
CA TRP A 258 -7.32 22.03 -3.07
C TRP A 258 -7.32 20.92 -2.01
N LEU A 259 -8.44 20.15 -1.86
CA LEU A 259 -8.45 18.99 -0.96
C LEU A 259 -7.46 17.91 -1.43
N ALA A 260 -7.44 17.63 -2.73
CA ALA A 260 -6.53 16.64 -3.29
C ALA A 260 -5.05 17.05 -3.08
N ALA A 261 -4.70 18.30 -3.34
CA ALA A 261 -3.36 18.83 -3.13
C ALA A 261 -2.95 18.78 -1.65
N LYS A 262 -3.85 19.11 -0.73
CA LYS A 262 -3.61 19.04 0.72
C LYS A 262 -3.20 17.63 1.16
N GLU A 263 -3.91 16.60 0.72
CA GLU A 263 -3.57 15.21 1.02
C GLU A 263 -2.21 14.82 0.40
N ALA A 264 -1.92 15.23 -0.83
CA ALA A 264 -0.63 14.97 -1.46
C ALA A 264 0.52 15.69 -0.74
N ARG A 265 0.33 16.93 -0.26
CA ARG A 265 1.32 17.63 0.59
C ARG A 265 1.55 16.89 1.91
N LYS A 266 0.48 16.37 2.55
CA LYS A 266 0.61 15.56 3.76
C LYS A 266 1.41 14.29 3.48
N ALA A 267 1.16 13.58 2.36
CA ALA A 267 1.96 12.44 1.93
C ALA A 267 3.45 12.77 1.86
N ALA A 268 3.80 13.91 1.23
CA ALA A 268 5.18 14.36 1.10
C ALA A 268 5.85 14.68 2.45
N SER A 269 5.09 15.12 3.44
CA SER A 269 5.60 15.49 4.77
C SER A 269 5.90 14.30 5.65
N VAL A 270 5.11 13.21 5.52
CA VAL A 270 5.19 12.04 6.42
C VAL A 270 6.03 10.91 5.84
N ASP A 271 6.15 10.81 4.51
CA ASP A 271 6.85 9.71 3.84
C ASP A 271 7.95 10.22 2.91
N PRO A 272 9.21 10.20 3.37
CA PRO A 272 10.35 10.61 2.55
C PRO A 272 10.53 9.77 1.28
N SER A 273 10.11 8.50 1.29
CA SER A 273 10.32 7.56 0.17
C SER A 273 9.56 7.97 -1.10
N ILE A 274 8.42 8.65 -0.92
CA ILE A 274 7.56 9.10 -2.02
C ILE A 274 7.49 10.62 -2.14
N ARG A 275 8.26 11.36 -1.34
CA ARG A 275 8.20 12.84 -1.27
C ARG A 275 8.20 13.47 -2.66
N ARG A 276 9.13 13.09 -3.54
CA ARG A 276 9.23 13.67 -4.88
C ARG A 276 7.95 13.47 -5.69
N THR A 277 7.38 12.28 -5.65
CA THR A 277 6.12 11.96 -6.34
C THR A 277 4.96 12.73 -5.74
N ALA A 278 4.87 12.77 -4.41
CA ALA A 278 3.80 13.43 -3.69
C ALA A 278 3.81 14.96 -3.91
N VAL A 279 4.99 15.60 -3.91
CA VAL A 279 5.13 17.04 -4.24
C VAL A 279 4.67 17.31 -5.66
N LYS A 280 5.14 16.56 -6.66
CA LYS A 280 4.69 16.72 -8.05
C LYS A 280 3.19 16.52 -8.22
N THR A 281 2.61 15.56 -7.50
CA THR A 281 1.16 15.33 -7.50
C THR A 281 0.41 16.53 -6.92
N ALA A 282 0.88 17.08 -5.79
CA ALA A 282 0.29 18.27 -5.18
C ALA A 282 0.34 19.47 -6.12
N GLU A 283 1.51 19.76 -6.72
CA GLU A 283 1.69 20.85 -7.69
C GLU A 283 0.77 20.70 -8.91
N SER A 284 0.63 19.47 -9.42
CA SER A 284 -0.30 19.19 -10.53
C SER A 284 -1.75 19.50 -10.16
N TYR A 285 -2.18 19.21 -8.92
CA TYR A 285 -3.53 19.52 -8.47
C TYR A 285 -3.71 20.99 -8.14
N GLU A 286 -2.72 21.64 -7.53
CA GLU A 286 -2.72 23.09 -7.30
C GLU A 286 -2.86 23.87 -8.63
N GLY A 287 -2.20 23.42 -9.70
CA GLY A 287 -2.34 24.01 -11.03
C GLY A 287 -3.72 23.81 -11.68
N ARG A 288 -4.53 22.87 -11.20
CA ARG A 288 -5.93 22.66 -11.66
C ARG A 288 -6.95 23.37 -10.77
N ALA A 289 -6.58 23.73 -9.56
CA ALA A 289 -7.43 24.46 -8.62
C ALA A 289 -7.75 25.88 -9.15
N PRO A 290 -8.78 26.57 -8.61
CA PRO A 290 -9.04 27.95 -8.97
C PRO A 290 -7.85 28.86 -8.68
N THR A 291 -7.53 29.71 -9.65
CA THR A 291 -6.46 30.69 -9.57
C THR A 291 -6.89 31.92 -8.75
N LYS A 292 -5.95 32.78 -8.37
CA LYS A 292 -6.26 34.09 -7.74
C LYS A 292 -7.22 34.92 -8.59
N THR A 293 -7.06 34.90 -9.92
CA THR A 293 -7.97 35.59 -10.85
C THR A 293 -9.38 35.00 -10.78
N ASP A 294 -9.51 33.65 -10.78
CA ASP A 294 -10.83 33.01 -10.63
C ASP A 294 -11.49 33.39 -9.29
N ILE A 295 -10.73 33.41 -8.18
CA ILE A 295 -11.20 33.79 -6.86
C ILE A 295 -11.69 35.26 -6.85
N PHE A 296 -10.92 36.15 -7.46
CA PHE A 296 -11.29 37.56 -7.56
C PHE A 296 -12.57 37.76 -8.40
N THR A 297 -12.65 37.13 -9.55
CA THR A 297 -13.80 37.24 -10.48
C THR A 297 -15.09 36.72 -9.83
N GLU A 298 -15.02 35.62 -9.09
CA GLU A 298 -16.18 35.05 -8.38
C GLU A 298 -16.52 35.76 -7.05
N GLY A 299 -15.62 36.62 -6.55
CA GLY A 299 -15.81 37.38 -5.31
C GLY A 299 -16.02 36.49 -4.08
N ASN A 300 -15.34 35.36 -4.00
CA ASN A 300 -15.55 34.34 -3.00
C ASN A 300 -14.35 34.06 -2.10
N ALA A 301 -13.33 34.94 -2.10
CA ALA A 301 -12.19 34.85 -1.17
C ALA A 301 -12.66 34.71 0.28
N GLY A 302 -12.08 33.74 1.00
CA GLY A 302 -12.42 33.42 2.40
C GLY A 302 -13.76 32.69 2.59
N LYS A 303 -14.60 32.52 1.57
CA LYS A 303 -15.85 31.75 1.67
C LYS A 303 -15.57 30.25 1.80
N VAL A 304 -16.53 29.53 2.38
CA VAL A 304 -16.45 28.07 2.54
C VAL A 304 -17.28 27.41 1.43
N ILE A 305 -16.67 26.51 0.69
CA ILE A 305 -17.33 25.64 -0.29
C ILE A 305 -17.50 24.26 0.33
N SER A 306 -18.74 23.76 0.38
CA SER A 306 -19.07 22.45 0.92
C SER A 306 -19.42 21.48 -0.22
N PHE A 307 -18.73 20.36 -0.28
CA PHE A 307 -18.94 19.33 -1.30
C PHE A 307 -20.01 18.32 -0.82
N LYS A 308 -21.22 18.43 -1.37
CA LYS A 308 -22.37 17.58 -1.01
C LYS A 308 -22.37 16.20 -1.69
N CYS A 309 -21.22 15.74 -2.15
CA CYS A 309 -21.04 14.39 -2.71
C CYS A 309 -20.47 13.44 -1.62
N TRP A 310 -20.03 12.26 -2.02
CA TRP A 310 -19.41 11.28 -1.12
C TRP A 310 -18.22 11.84 -0.32
N ILE A 311 -17.57 12.91 -0.81
CA ILE A 311 -16.46 13.58 -0.10
C ILE A 311 -16.93 14.14 1.24
N GLY A 312 -18.08 14.83 1.28
CA GLY A 312 -18.70 15.33 2.52
C GLY A 312 -17.81 16.31 3.30
N LEU A 313 -16.86 16.97 2.64
CA LEU A 313 -15.92 17.92 3.23
C LEU A 313 -16.15 19.32 2.69
N SER A 314 -15.53 20.28 3.35
CA SER A 314 -15.52 21.68 2.93
C SER A 314 -14.10 22.17 2.74
N VAL A 315 -13.92 23.21 1.93
CA VAL A 315 -12.67 23.93 1.75
C VAL A 315 -12.92 25.42 1.89
N THR A 316 -12.03 26.11 2.60
CA THR A 316 -12.03 27.57 2.62
C THR A 316 -11.26 28.08 1.39
N VAL A 317 -11.91 28.93 0.61
CA VAL A 317 -11.29 29.57 -0.55
C VAL A 317 -10.11 30.44 -0.05
N PRO A 318 -8.91 30.31 -0.61
CA PRO A 318 -7.77 31.11 -0.20
C PRO A 318 -8.05 32.62 -0.27
N ALA A 319 -7.40 33.38 0.61
CA ALA A 319 -7.36 34.83 0.48
C ALA A 319 -6.57 35.26 -0.79
N LEU A 320 -6.85 36.45 -1.32
CA LEU A 320 -6.19 37.01 -2.50
C LEU A 320 -4.75 37.44 -2.24
#